data_eee914f81b30c439e8ad3b40c99f86a4
#
_entry.id   eee914f81b30c439e8ad3b40c99f86a4
#
_cell.length_a   1.000
_cell.length_b   1.000
_cell.length_c   1.000
_cell.angle_alpha   90.00
_cell.angle_beta   90.00
_cell.angle_gamma   90.00
#
_symmetry.space_group_name_H-M   'P 1'
#
loop_
_entity.id
_entity.type
_entity.pdbx_description
1 polymer ?
#
loop_
_entity_poly.entity_id
_entity_poly.type
_entity_poly.pdbx_seq_one_letter_code
_entity_poly.pdbx_strand_id
1 'polypeptide(L)'
;VFDVHCKDSNGNLFVVEMQTGAQPYFHDRGLYYLARAISNQGQKGKDWKFVLQPVYGVFLLNYKMDVNSKFRTDVILADRETGRMFSDRIRQVYLELPYFQKEPDECENDFERWIYLLKHMDTLERMPFKAKKAVFDKLLEVADVANLSKEERIQYDEALKRYRDYKNTIDYAEEKGILKGKESTARNMKAD
;
A
#
# COMPACT_ATOMS: atom_id res chain seq x y z
N VAL A 1 5.90 7.34 -2.37
CA VAL A 1 4.85 6.50 -2.96
C VAL A 1 5.56 5.57 -3.92
N PHE A 2 5.50 4.27 -3.66
CA PHE A 2 6.09 3.26 -4.53
C PHE A 2 4.94 2.51 -5.20
N ASP A 3 4.70 2.82 -6.46
CA ASP A 3 3.76 2.08 -7.28
C ASP A 3 4.55 1.05 -8.07
N VAL A 4 4.32 -0.22 -7.82
CA VAL A 4 4.93 -1.32 -8.57
C VAL A 4 3.87 -1.93 -9.48
N HIS A 5 4.16 -1.94 -10.78
CA HIS A 5 3.34 -2.62 -11.78
C HIS A 5 4.04 -3.92 -12.16
N CYS A 6 3.40 -5.04 -11.91
CA CYS A 6 3.96 -6.34 -12.25
C CYS A 6 2.92 -7.25 -12.92
N LYS A 7 3.41 -8.35 -13.49
CA LYS A 7 2.61 -9.34 -14.21
C LYS A 7 3.05 -10.73 -13.76
N ASP A 8 2.09 -11.59 -13.45
CA ASP A 8 2.39 -12.98 -13.15
C ASP A 8 2.55 -13.85 -14.43
N SER A 9 2.92 -15.11 -14.24
CA SER A 9 3.08 -16.09 -15.32
C SER A 9 1.78 -16.37 -16.09
N ASN A 10 0.61 -16.10 -15.51
CA ASN A 10 -0.69 -16.28 -16.13
C ASN A 10 -1.16 -15.03 -16.90
N GLY A 11 -0.39 -13.96 -16.83
CA GLY A 11 -0.72 -12.70 -17.47
C GLY A 11 -1.56 -11.75 -16.63
N ASN A 12 -1.89 -12.10 -15.39
CA ASN A 12 -2.60 -11.20 -14.47
C ASN A 12 -1.74 -9.99 -14.14
N LEU A 13 -2.36 -8.82 -14.09
CA LEU A 13 -1.69 -7.55 -13.82
C LEU A 13 -1.87 -7.17 -12.34
N PHE A 14 -0.80 -6.70 -11.72
CA PHE A 14 -0.81 -6.23 -10.34
C PHE A 14 -0.32 -4.79 -10.28
N VAL A 15 -1.09 -3.97 -9.55
CA VAL A 15 -0.70 -2.63 -9.11
C VAL A 15 -0.52 -2.72 -7.61
N VAL A 16 0.73 -2.63 -7.15
CA VAL A 16 1.06 -2.70 -5.72
C VAL A 16 1.47 -1.32 -5.25
N GLU A 17 0.78 -0.79 -4.27
CA GLU A 17 1.03 0.53 -3.69
C GLU A 17 1.20 0.43 -2.18
N MET A 18 2.21 1.11 -1.63
CA MET A 18 2.42 1.24 -0.19
C MET A 18 2.19 2.69 0.25
N GLN A 19 1.34 2.87 1.25
CA GLN A 19 0.98 4.18 1.82
C GLN A 19 1.33 4.23 3.30
N THR A 20 2.10 5.25 3.67
CA THR A 20 2.52 5.47 5.07
C THR A 20 1.55 6.30 5.88
N GLY A 21 0.65 7.04 5.25
CA GLY A 21 -0.35 7.87 5.90
C GLY A 21 -1.62 8.01 5.08
N ALA A 22 -2.73 8.29 5.75
CA ALA A 22 -4.02 8.51 5.10
C ALA A 22 -3.95 9.73 4.16
N GLN A 23 -4.54 9.58 2.99
CA GLN A 23 -4.64 10.65 2.00
C GLN A 23 -6.09 10.80 1.54
N PRO A 24 -6.56 12.05 1.32
CA PRO A 24 -7.84 12.28 0.70
C PRO A 24 -7.94 11.54 -0.66
N TYR A 25 -9.13 11.04 -0.97
CA TYR A 25 -9.42 10.40 -2.26
C TYR A 25 -8.56 9.16 -2.58
N PHE A 26 -8.01 8.49 -1.57
CA PHE A 26 -7.14 7.33 -1.76
C PHE A 26 -7.87 6.19 -2.51
N HIS A 27 -9.12 5.90 -2.15
CA HIS A 27 -9.93 4.87 -2.83
C HIS A 27 -10.18 5.20 -4.30
N ASP A 28 -10.51 6.47 -4.60
CA ASP A 28 -10.74 6.93 -5.97
C ASP A 28 -9.46 6.83 -6.80
N ARG A 29 -8.31 7.17 -6.20
CA ARG A 29 -7.01 7.04 -6.86
C ARG A 29 -6.68 5.58 -7.17
N GLY A 30 -6.88 4.67 -6.23
CA GLY A 30 -6.70 3.23 -6.45
C GLY A 30 -7.59 2.72 -7.57
N LEU A 31 -8.87 3.06 -7.54
CA LEU A 31 -9.82 2.70 -8.59
C LEU A 31 -9.40 3.27 -9.96
N TYR A 32 -8.96 4.52 -10.01
CA TYR A 32 -8.48 5.17 -11.24
C TYR A 32 -7.29 4.43 -11.85
N TYR A 33 -6.29 4.02 -11.04
CA TYR A 33 -5.13 3.28 -11.54
C TYR A 33 -5.51 1.90 -12.10
N LEU A 34 -6.42 1.20 -11.44
CA LEU A 34 -6.91 -0.08 -11.92
C LEU A 34 -7.73 0.07 -13.21
N ALA A 35 -8.61 1.07 -13.29
CA ALA A 35 -9.37 1.36 -14.48
C ALA A 35 -8.45 1.71 -15.66
N ARG A 36 -7.38 2.47 -15.42
CA ARG A 36 -6.36 2.78 -16.42
C ARG A 36 -5.61 1.52 -16.87
N ALA A 37 -5.26 0.62 -15.94
CA ALA A 37 -4.60 -0.64 -16.29
C ALA A 37 -5.52 -1.56 -17.12
N ILE A 38 -6.82 -1.57 -16.86
CA ILE A 38 -7.82 -2.24 -17.70
C ILE A 38 -7.89 -1.59 -19.07
N SER A 39 -8.05 -0.27 -19.14
CA SER A 39 -8.16 0.50 -20.39
C SER A 39 -6.94 0.34 -21.29
N ASN A 40 -5.74 0.28 -20.71
CA ASN A 40 -4.49 0.12 -21.44
C ASN A 40 -4.34 -1.25 -22.12
N GLN A 41 -5.20 -2.22 -21.85
CA GLN A 41 -5.23 -3.51 -22.53
C GLN A 41 -5.94 -3.42 -23.89
N GLY A 42 -6.62 -2.30 -24.16
CA GLY A 42 -7.32 -2.08 -25.41
C GLY A 42 -6.41 -2.18 -26.63
N GLN A 43 -6.81 -2.97 -27.61
CA GLN A 43 -6.09 -3.14 -28.87
C GLN A 43 -6.82 -2.43 -30.01
N LYS A 44 -6.05 -1.88 -30.95
CA LYS A 44 -6.62 -1.29 -32.17
C LYS A 44 -6.94 -2.41 -33.17
N GLY A 45 -8.07 -2.26 -33.88
CA GLY A 45 -8.45 -3.17 -34.95
C GLY A 45 -9.81 -3.82 -34.73
N LYS A 46 -10.35 -4.43 -35.80
CA LYS A 46 -11.67 -5.05 -35.81
C LYS A 46 -11.70 -6.44 -35.14
N ASP A 47 -10.52 -7.05 -34.96
CA ASP A 47 -10.41 -8.43 -34.48
C ASP A 47 -10.28 -8.54 -32.97
N TRP A 48 -10.18 -7.41 -32.25
CA TRP A 48 -10.13 -7.43 -30.80
C TRP A 48 -11.49 -7.80 -30.19
N LYS A 49 -11.49 -8.90 -29.45
CA LYS A 49 -12.69 -9.50 -28.83
C LYS A 49 -12.95 -9.05 -27.39
N PHE A 50 -12.34 -7.95 -26.94
CA PHE A 50 -12.43 -7.44 -25.57
C PHE A 50 -11.99 -8.45 -24.50
N VAL A 51 -11.03 -9.33 -24.83
CA VAL A 51 -10.44 -10.24 -23.85
C VAL A 51 -9.53 -9.46 -22.92
N LEU A 52 -9.93 -9.31 -21.67
CA LEU A 52 -9.20 -8.59 -20.64
C LEU A 52 -8.50 -9.58 -19.70
N GLN A 53 -7.26 -9.28 -19.34
CA GLN A 53 -6.59 -9.92 -18.22
C GLN A 53 -7.04 -9.30 -16.90
N PRO A 54 -7.15 -10.08 -15.81
CA PRO A 54 -7.44 -9.55 -14.49
C PRO A 54 -6.42 -8.52 -14.05
N VAL A 55 -6.91 -7.48 -13.35
CA VAL A 55 -6.09 -6.44 -12.72
C VAL A 55 -6.37 -6.44 -11.22
N TYR A 56 -5.33 -6.63 -10.42
CA TYR A 56 -5.39 -6.66 -8.98
C TYR A 56 -4.66 -5.44 -8.40
N GLY A 57 -5.37 -4.62 -7.60
CA GLY A 57 -4.74 -3.61 -6.76
C GLY A 57 -4.42 -4.22 -5.41
N VAL A 58 -3.17 -4.10 -4.96
CA VAL A 58 -2.73 -4.49 -3.62
C VAL A 58 -2.22 -3.25 -2.91
N PHE A 59 -2.95 -2.83 -1.89
CA PHE A 59 -2.69 -1.61 -1.16
C PHE A 59 -2.23 -1.95 0.26
N LEU A 60 -0.95 -1.69 0.54
CA LEU A 60 -0.32 -1.88 1.84
C LEU A 60 -0.40 -0.56 2.60
N LEU A 61 -1.17 -0.53 3.68
CA LEU A 61 -1.48 0.70 4.41
C LEU A 61 -0.84 0.66 5.80
N ASN A 62 0.06 1.61 6.07
CA ASN A 62 0.62 1.78 7.41
C ASN A 62 -0.25 2.68 8.31
N TYR A 63 -1.56 2.67 8.06
CA TYR A 63 -2.57 3.36 8.85
C TYR A 63 -3.87 2.54 8.84
N LYS A 64 -4.81 2.89 9.72
CA LYS A 64 -6.14 2.28 9.79
C LYS A 64 -7.12 3.06 8.92
N MET A 65 -7.86 2.36 8.09
CA MET A 65 -9.05 2.91 7.44
C MET A 65 -10.24 2.70 8.38
N ASP A 66 -11.06 3.72 8.58
CA ASP A 66 -12.19 3.65 9.52
C ASP A 66 -13.37 2.79 9.01
N VAL A 67 -13.22 2.12 7.87
CA VAL A 67 -14.34 1.44 7.20
C VAL A 67 -14.65 0.06 7.79
N ASN A 68 -13.65 -0.79 8.05
CA ASN A 68 -13.90 -2.19 8.39
C ASN A 68 -13.17 -2.73 9.62
N SER A 69 -12.23 -1.99 10.20
CA SER A 69 -11.45 -2.36 11.40
C SER A 69 -10.84 -3.78 11.36
N LYS A 70 -10.31 -4.20 10.21
CA LYS A 70 -9.71 -5.51 9.99
C LYS A 70 -8.46 -5.43 9.13
N PHE A 71 -7.57 -6.41 9.29
CA PHE A 71 -6.30 -6.47 8.58
C PHE A 71 -6.44 -6.49 7.05
N ARG A 72 -7.41 -7.28 6.51
CA ARG A 72 -7.58 -7.45 5.07
C ARG A 72 -9.00 -7.12 4.64
N THR A 73 -9.13 -6.30 3.61
CA THR A 73 -10.39 -6.00 2.92
C THR A 73 -10.22 -6.32 1.44
N ASP A 74 -11.07 -7.23 0.94
CA ASP A 74 -11.18 -7.55 -0.49
C ASP A 74 -12.39 -6.85 -1.07
N VAL A 75 -12.18 -6.03 -2.11
CA VAL A 75 -13.23 -5.35 -2.87
C VAL A 75 -13.34 -5.99 -4.25
N ILE A 76 -14.53 -6.41 -4.61
CA ILE A 76 -14.83 -7.14 -5.84
C ILE A 76 -16.00 -6.49 -6.58
N LEU A 77 -16.13 -6.78 -7.88
CA LEU A 77 -17.33 -6.48 -8.64
C LEU A 77 -18.35 -7.58 -8.39
N ALA A 78 -19.44 -7.25 -7.72
CA ALA A 78 -20.48 -8.18 -7.35
C ALA A 78 -21.88 -7.64 -7.70
N ASP A 79 -22.81 -8.54 -7.92
CA ASP A 79 -24.23 -8.23 -8.00
C ASP A 79 -24.71 -7.70 -6.64
N ARG A 80 -25.38 -6.56 -6.66
CA ARG A 80 -25.76 -5.84 -5.43
C ARG A 80 -26.78 -6.60 -4.58
N GLU A 81 -27.66 -7.36 -5.19
CA GLU A 81 -28.76 -8.04 -4.48
C GLU A 81 -28.30 -9.38 -3.91
N THR A 82 -27.52 -10.14 -4.72
CA THR A 82 -27.13 -11.50 -4.37
C THR A 82 -25.76 -11.61 -3.72
N GLY A 83 -24.91 -10.56 -3.82
CA GLY A 83 -23.53 -10.57 -3.40
C GLY A 83 -22.61 -11.46 -4.24
N ARG A 84 -23.13 -12.09 -5.30
CA ARG A 84 -22.33 -12.98 -6.16
C ARG A 84 -21.36 -12.17 -7.02
N MET A 85 -20.13 -12.63 -7.10
CA MET A 85 -19.13 -12.04 -7.97
C MET A 85 -19.60 -12.03 -9.42
N PHE A 86 -19.72 -10.84 -9.99
CA PHE A 86 -20.14 -10.64 -11.38
C PHE A 86 -18.97 -10.73 -12.35
N SER A 87 -17.82 -10.20 -11.96
CA SER A 87 -16.59 -10.23 -12.75
C SER A 87 -15.35 -10.31 -11.85
N ASP A 88 -14.38 -11.11 -12.27
CA ASP A 88 -13.05 -11.26 -11.63
C ASP A 88 -11.98 -10.37 -12.27
N ARG A 89 -12.34 -9.51 -13.23
CA ARG A 89 -11.39 -8.71 -14.00
C ARG A 89 -10.78 -7.55 -13.22
N ILE A 90 -11.40 -7.16 -12.12
CA ILE A 90 -10.88 -6.12 -11.23
C ILE A 90 -11.10 -6.54 -9.77
N ARG A 91 -10.06 -6.43 -8.97
CA ARG A 91 -10.11 -6.67 -7.52
C ARG A 91 -9.19 -5.71 -6.81
N GLN A 92 -9.61 -5.23 -5.65
CA GLN A 92 -8.77 -4.42 -4.77
C GLN A 92 -8.58 -5.18 -3.45
N VAL A 93 -7.35 -5.26 -2.99
CA VAL A 93 -6.98 -5.88 -1.71
C VAL A 93 -6.30 -4.81 -0.87
N TYR A 94 -6.93 -4.44 0.23
CA TYR A 94 -6.37 -3.50 1.20
C TYR A 94 -5.84 -4.30 2.40
N LEU A 95 -4.58 -4.04 2.76
CA LEU A 95 -3.88 -4.67 3.88
C LEU A 95 -3.48 -3.59 4.88
N GLU A 96 -4.23 -3.49 5.96
CA GLU A 96 -4.02 -2.49 7.02
C GLU A 96 -3.01 -3.02 8.03
N LEU A 97 -1.72 -2.71 7.82
CA LEU A 97 -0.60 -3.22 8.62
C LEU A 97 -0.74 -3.01 10.14
N PRO A 98 -1.36 -1.91 10.66
CA PRO A 98 -1.56 -1.77 12.09
C PRO A 98 -2.43 -2.85 12.74
N TYR A 99 -3.27 -3.56 11.96
CA TYR A 99 -4.05 -4.69 12.48
C TYR A 99 -3.32 -6.04 12.42
N PHE A 100 -2.17 -6.11 11.78
CA PHE A 100 -1.32 -7.29 11.80
C PHE A 100 -0.41 -7.22 13.04
N GLN A 101 -0.66 -8.08 14.02
CA GLN A 101 0.03 -8.06 15.32
C GLN A 101 0.80 -9.35 15.63
N LYS A 102 0.93 -10.24 14.65
CA LYS A 102 1.68 -11.49 14.82
C LYS A 102 3.18 -11.22 14.93
N GLU A 103 3.81 -11.89 15.91
CA GLU A 103 5.26 -11.96 16.03
C GLU A 103 5.85 -12.98 15.05
N PRO A 104 7.19 -13.00 14.81
CA PRO A 104 7.81 -13.87 13.82
C PRO A 104 7.51 -15.36 14.00
N ASP A 105 7.47 -15.84 15.23
CA ASP A 105 7.21 -17.25 15.60
C ASP A 105 5.71 -17.61 15.47
N GLU A 106 4.83 -16.63 15.44
CA GLU A 106 3.40 -16.79 15.23
C GLU A 106 3.01 -16.81 13.74
N CYS A 107 3.94 -16.47 12.84
CA CYS A 107 3.69 -16.48 11.40
C CYS A 107 3.67 -17.90 10.83
N GLU A 108 2.49 -18.39 10.50
CA GLU A 108 2.24 -19.76 10.07
C GLU A 108 2.61 -20.03 8.60
N ASN A 109 2.52 -19.01 7.75
CA ASN A 109 2.70 -19.12 6.31
C ASN A 109 3.57 -18.00 5.72
N ASP A 110 3.99 -18.16 4.45
CA ASP A 110 4.85 -17.20 3.76
C ASP A 110 4.20 -15.82 3.61
N PHE A 111 2.86 -15.75 3.44
CA PHE A 111 2.16 -14.47 3.35
C PHE A 111 2.29 -13.67 4.63
N GLU A 112 2.07 -14.27 5.79
CA GLU A 112 2.21 -13.62 7.09
C GLU A 112 3.64 -13.18 7.36
N ARG A 113 4.62 -14.01 6.97
CA ARG A 113 6.06 -13.66 7.05
C ARG A 113 6.39 -12.45 6.19
N TRP A 114 5.84 -12.38 4.96
CA TRP A 114 5.99 -11.22 4.10
C TRP A 114 5.39 -9.96 4.71
N ILE A 115 4.18 -10.04 5.27
CA ILE A 115 3.53 -8.92 5.93
C ILE A 115 4.35 -8.44 7.14
N TYR A 116 4.85 -9.36 7.95
CA TYR A 116 5.75 -9.03 9.06
C TYR A 116 6.98 -8.26 8.58
N LEU A 117 7.66 -8.76 7.55
CA LEU A 117 8.85 -8.11 6.99
C LEU A 117 8.53 -6.71 6.45
N LEU A 118 7.47 -6.56 5.68
CA LEU A 118 7.07 -5.26 5.13
C LEU A 118 6.68 -4.26 6.21
N LYS A 119 6.05 -4.71 7.29
CA LYS A 119 5.67 -3.87 8.42
C LYS A 119 6.88 -3.36 9.23
N HIS A 120 7.93 -4.15 9.32
CA HIS A 120 9.09 -3.89 10.19
C HIS A 120 10.38 -3.64 9.40
N MET A 121 10.31 -3.43 8.10
CA MET A 121 11.48 -3.36 7.21
C MET A 121 12.48 -2.26 7.60
N ASP A 122 12.00 -1.18 8.20
CA ASP A 122 12.83 -0.06 8.66
C ASP A 122 13.62 -0.34 9.95
N THR A 123 13.24 -1.37 10.70
CA THR A 123 13.83 -1.71 12.01
C THR A 123 14.51 -3.08 12.04
N LEU A 124 14.37 -3.88 10.98
CA LEU A 124 14.94 -5.22 10.91
C LEU A 124 16.43 -5.15 10.57
N GLU A 125 17.28 -5.50 11.54
CA GLU A 125 18.73 -5.68 11.32
C GLU A 125 19.07 -7.04 10.69
N ARG A 126 18.20 -8.04 10.84
CA ARG A 126 18.35 -9.39 10.30
C ARG A 126 17.02 -10.06 10.05
N MET A 127 17.01 -11.05 9.15
CA MET A 127 15.83 -11.86 8.86
C MET A 127 15.41 -12.66 10.11
N PRO A 128 14.17 -12.49 10.61
CA PRO A 128 13.70 -13.18 11.83
C PRO A 128 13.31 -14.65 11.58
N PHE A 129 13.22 -15.08 10.32
CA PHE A 129 12.87 -16.45 9.94
C PHE A 129 14.04 -17.13 9.22
N LYS A 130 14.09 -18.47 9.28
CA LYS A 130 14.90 -19.24 8.33
C LYS A 130 14.19 -19.19 6.98
N ALA A 131 14.54 -18.20 6.17
CA ALA A 131 13.98 -18.04 4.84
C ALA A 131 14.46 -19.19 3.96
N LYS A 132 13.56 -20.07 3.57
CA LYS A 132 13.86 -21.21 2.68
C LYS A 132 13.93 -20.83 1.19
N LYS A 133 13.71 -19.56 0.84
CA LYS A 133 13.60 -19.14 -0.56
C LYS A 133 14.58 -18.03 -0.89
N ALA A 134 15.25 -18.18 -2.03
CA ALA A 134 16.13 -17.17 -2.64
C ALA A 134 15.48 -15.78 -2.80
N VAL A 135 14.14 -15.69 -2.77
CA VAL A 135 13.39 -14.44 -2.82
C VAL A 135 13.60 -13.59 -1.56
N PHE A 136 13.65 -14.21 -0.37
CA PHE A 136 13.91 -13.48 0.87
C PHE A 136 15.36 -13.03 0.98
N ASP A 137 16.30 -13.88 0.52
CA ASP A 137 17.74 -13.51 0.44
C ASP A 137 17.92 -12.33 -0.51
N LYS A 138 17.23 -12.36 -1.65
CA LYS A 138 17.24 -11.24 -2.62
C LYS A 138 16.63 -9.97 -2.04
N LEU A 139 15.55 -10.08 -1.24
CA LEU A 139 14.96 -8.92 -0.57
C LEU A 139 15.96 -8.25 0.38
N LEU A 140 16.69 -9.05 1.20
CA LEU A 140 17.71 -8.50 2.09
C LEU A 140 18.83 -7.81 1.32
N GLU A 141 19.30 -8.43 0.23
CA GLU A 141 20.32 -7.84 -0.64
C GLU A 141 19.86 -6.49 -1.21
N VAL A 142 18.60 -6.40 -1.66
CA VAL A 142 18.02 -5.17 -2.22
C VAL A 142 17.67 -4.13 -1.13
N ALA A 143 17.27 -4.58 0.06
CA ALA A 143 16.96 -3.70 1.18
C ALA A 143 18.19 -3.13 1.87
N ASP A 144 19.36 -3.72 1.66
CA ASP A 144 20.63 -3.22 2.22
C ASP A 144 21.11 -1.97 1.45
N VAL A 145 20.95 -0.82 2.09
CA VAL A 145 21.39 0.48 1.54
C VAL A 145 22.89 0.49 1.23
N ALA A 146 23.67 -0.36 1.89
CA ALA A 146 25.12 -0.48 1.65
C ALA A 146 25.44 -1.06 0.26
N ASN A 147 24.51 -1.81 -0.34
CA ASN A 147 24.68 -2.43 -1.65
C ASN A 147 24.20 -1.53 -2.82
N LEU A 148 23.66 -0.35 -2.53
CA LEU A 148 23.25 0.60 -3.56
C LEU A 148 24.47 1.16 -4.31
N SER A 149 24.37 1.26 -5.63
CA SER A 149 25.31 2.04 -6.44
C SER A 149 25.29 3.51 -6.00
N LYS A 150 26.30 4.28 -6.41
CA LYS A 150 26.37 5.70 -6.08
C LYS A 150 25.17 6.48 -6.57
N GLU A 151 24.68 6.18 -7.76
CA GLU A 151 23.51 6.79 -8.39
C GLU A 151 22.21 6.42 -7.65
N GLU A 152 22.02 5.16 -7.30
CA GLU A 152 20.87 4.66 -6.55
C GLU A 152 20.86 5.26 -5.13
N ARG A 153 22.02 5.38 -4.50
CA ARG A 153 22.12 6.01 -3.18
C ARG A 153 21.74 7.48 -3.19
N ILE A 154 22.13 8.23 -4.21
CA ILE A 154 21.71 9.62 -4.39
C ILE A 154 20.18 9.69 -4.53
N GLN A 155 19.58 8.84 -5.37
CA GLN A 155 18.12 8.79 -5.54
C GLN A 155 17.39 8.41 -4.24
N TYR A 156 17.94 7.45 -3.50
CA TYR A 156 17.42 7.06 -2.19
C TYR A 156 17.46 8.23 -1.19
N ASP A 157 18.61 8.89 -1.07
CA ASP A 157 18.81 10.02 -0.14
C ASP A 157 17.88 11.21 -0.49
N GLU A 158 17.71 11.51 -1.78
CA GLU A 158 16.76 12.52 -2.24
C GLU A 158 15.30 12.13 -1.96
N ALA A 159 14.92 10.87 -2.17
CA ALA A 159 13.59 10.37 -1.86
C ALA A 159 13.32 10.42 -0.35
N LEU A 160 14.29 10.01 0.47
CA LEU A 160 14.24 10.06 1.93
C LEU A 160 14.13 11.51 2.44
N LYS A 161 14.88 12.43 1.85
CA LYS A 161 14.79 13.87 2.17
C LYS A 161 13.38 14.40 1.88
N ARG A 162 12.87 14.16 0.67
CA ARG A 162 11.49 14.58 0.29
C ARG A 162 10.44 14.00 1.24
N TYR A 163 10.58 12.73 1.62
CA TYR A 163 9.68 12.09 2.58
C TYR A 163 9.73 12.76 3.96
N ARG A 164 10.94 13.05 4.48
CA ARG A 164 11.12 13.72 5.76
C ARG A 164 10.56 15.14 5.75
N ASP A 165 10.81 15.89 4.68
CA ASP A 165 10.31 17.27 4.52
C ASP A 165 8.77 17.26 4.46
N TYR A 166 8.19 16.31 3.72
CA TYR A 166 6.74 16.14 3.65
C TYR A 166 6.14 15.77 5.03
N LYS A 167 6.74 14.81 5.72
CA LYS A 167 6.31 14.39 7.06
C LYS A 167 6.37 15.54 8.04
N ASN A 168 7.49 16.27 8.11
CA ASN A 168 7.65 17.43 8.97
C ASN A 168 6.60 18.50 8.68
N THR A 169 6.23 18.71 7.41
CA THR A 169 5.18 19.66 7.03
C THR A 169 3.82 19.24 7.55
N ILE A 170 3.50 17.95 7.48
CA ILE A 170 2.25 17.42 8.02
C ILE A 170 2.22 17.51 9.54
N ASP A 171 3.27 17.05 10.21
CA ASP A 171 3.38 17.08 11.67
C ASP A 171 3.22 18.51 12.19
N TYR A 172 3.85 19.47 11.54
CA TYR A 172 3.69 20.90 11.86
C TYR A 172 2.26 21.41 11.63
N ALA A 173 1.62 21.03 10.54
CA ALA A 173 0.25 21.42 10.24
C ALA A 173 -0.74 20.84 11.25
N GLU A 174 -0.52 19.61 11.68
CA GLU A 174 -1.32 18.91 12.71
C GLU A 174 -1.16 19.57 14.08
N GLU A 175 0.07 19.83 14.53
CA GLU A 175 0.35 20.56 15.78
C GLU A 175 -0.33 21.94 15.79
N LYS A 176 -0.20 22.67 14.68
CA LYS A 176 -0.83 23.97 14.52
C LYS A 176 -2.36 23.89 14.53
N GLY A 177 -2.93 22.84 13.95
CA GLY A 177 -4.36 22.55 13.98
C GLY A 177 -4.87 22.28 15.39
N ILE A 178 -4.15 21.47 16.15
CA ILE A 178 -4.45 21.16 17.56
C ILE A 178 -4.39 22.41 18.44
N LEU A 179 -3.36 23.25 18.27
CA LEU A 179 -3.22 24.50 19.01
C LEU A 179 -4.38 25.45 18.72
N LYS A 180 -4.74 25.66 17.45
CA LYS A 180 -5.89 26.48 17.07
C LYS A 180 -7.21 25.94 17.62
N GLY A 181 -7.40 24.62 17.60
CA GLY A 181 -8.57 23.97 18.19
C GLY A 181 -8.68 24.24 19.69
N LYS A 182 -7.59 24.09 20.44
CA LYS A 182 -7.54 24.40 21.89
C LYS A 182 -7.85 25.86 22.19
N GLU A 183 -7.28 26.80 21.41
CA GLU A 183 -7.53 28.24 21.57
C GLU A 183 -8.99 28.60 21.28
N SER A 184 -9.59 28.01 20.25
CA SER A 184 -11.01 28.21 19.90
C SER A 184 -11.92 27.72 21.02
N THR A 185 -11.66 26.51 21.53
CA THR A 185 -12.43 25.93 22.65
C THR A 185 -12.32 26.78 23.91
N ALA A 186 -11.09 27.27 24.24
CA ALA A 186 -10.87 28.12 25.41
C ALA A 186 -11.55 29.49 25.28
N ARG A 187 -11.69 30.04 24.07
CA ARG A 187 -12.44 31.30 23.84
C ARG A 187 -13.93 31.09 24.03
N ASN A 188 -14.48 29.99 23.50
CA ASN A 188 -15.91 29.70 23.64
C ASN A 188 -16.33 29.45 25.10
N MET A 189 -15.47 28.78 25.91
CA MET A 189 -15.72 28.57 27.35
C MET A 189 -15.63 29.84 28.21
N LYS A 190 -15.07 30.93 27.70
CA LYS A 190 -15.01 32.22 28.42
C LYS A 190 -16.13 33.18 28.03
N ALA A 191 -16.90 32.84 27.01
CA ALA A 191 -18.00 33.66 26.49
C ALA A 191 -19.39 33.25 27.05
N ASP A 192 -19.45 32.09 27.71
CA ASP A 192 -20.58 31.63 28.53
C ASP A 192 -20.33 31.95 30.03
#